data_1524e4d4db2917e882a5774b49f59bd7
#
_entry.id   1524e4d4db2917e882a5774b49f59bd7
#
_cell.length_a   1.000
_cell.length_b   1.000
_cell.length_c   1.000
_cell.angle_alpha   90.00
_cell.angle_beta   90.00
_cell.angle_gamma   90.00
#
_symmetry.space_group_name_H-M   'P 1'
#
loop_
_entity.id
_entity.type
_entity.pdbx_description
1 polymer ?
#
loop_
_entity_poly.entity_id
_entity_poly.type
_entity_poly.pdbx_seq_one_letter_code
_entity_poly.pdbx_strand_id
1 'polypeptide(L)'
;MGCNKKALGALIGSVFMAGATQVLAGSSASMMANTCAGCHGTNGQSAGPASPNLAGVSESYFNDSMKAFKEGTRPATIMDRIAKGYSDEQIETMATFFAGQPVHKAMVPHDAAKAKAGAETYDKSCAKCHDEGGSLPGDDAGILAGQWLPWLEYSMADFKAGNREMPKKMAKQVEKLSDAEIE
;
A
#
# COMPACT_ATOMS: atom_id res chain seq x y z
N MET A 1 79.27 15.40 -42.15
CA MET A 1 78.60 14.24 -41.55
C MET A 1 77.45 14.79 -40.74
N GLY A 2 76.27 14.77 -41.32
CA GLY A 2 75.11 15.43 -40.76
C GLY A 2 74.32 14.51 -39.89
N CYS A 3 74.02 14.98 -38.70
CA CYS A 3 73.06 14.28 -37.79
C CYS A 3 71.67 14.94 -37.88
N ASN A 4 70.80 14.33 -38.58
CA ASN A 4 69.44 14.75 -38.77
C ASN A 4 68.62 14.37 -37.54
N LYS A 5 68.25 15.32 -36.71
CA LYS A 5 67.25 15.19 -35.68
C LYS A 5 65.89 15.59 -36.25
N LYS A 6 65.10 14.64 -36.66
CA LYS A 6 63.72 14.87 -37.03
C LYS A 6 62.82 14.54 -35.85
N ALA A 7 62.28 15.54 -35.35
CA ALA A 7 60.93 15.73 -34.85
C ALA A 7 60.14 14.52 -34.36
N LEU A 8 60.03 14.39 -33.09
CA LEU A 8 59.05 13.56 -32.42
C LEU A 8 57.72 14.34 -32.38
N GLY A 9 56.80 13.85 -33.22
CA GLY A 9 55.47 14.43 -33.31
C GLY A 9 54.68 14.21 -32.04
N ALA A 10 54.10 15.25 -31.60
CA ALA A 10 53.15 15.25 -30.50
C ALA A 10 51.87 14.49 -30.90
N LEU A 11 51.67 13.37 -30.24
CA LEU A 11 50.40 12.68 -30.18
C LEU A 11 49.85 12.91 -28.79
N ILE A 12 49.03 13.89 -28.68
CA ILE A 12 48.35 14.15 -27.42
C ILE A 12 46.89 14.25 -27.64
N GLY A 13 46.27 13.35 -26.99
CA GLY A 13 45.23 13.56 -26.07
C GLY A 13 43.85 13.70 -26.67
N SER A 14 43.31 12.56 -27.09
CA SER A 14 41.86 12.43 -27.08
C SER A 14 41.39 12.52 -25.64
N VAL A 15 40.94 13.70 -25.25
CA VAL A 15 40.19 13.90 -24.02
C VAL A 15 38.87 13.14 -24.18
N PHE A 16 38.79 11.96 -23.59
CA PHE A 16 37.54 11.29 -23.33
C PHE A 16 36.78 12.20 -22.35
N MET A 17 35.93 13.07 -22.87
CA MET A 17 34.80 13.60 -22.13
C MET A 17 33.83 12.46 -21.92
N ALA A 18 34.06 11.66 -20.91
CA ALA A 18 33.05 10.81 -20.33
C ALA A 18 31.95 11.75 -19.81
N GLY A 19 30.94 11.98 -20.62
CA GLY A 19 29.73 12.61 -20.20
C GLY A 19 29.20 11.85 -18.99
N ALA A 20 29.41 12.39 -17.80
CA ALA A 20 28.70 11.94 -16.62
C ALA A 20 27.22 12.25 -16.89
N THR A 21 26.51 11.27 -17.45
CA THR A 21 25.07 11.25 -17.36
C THR A 21 24.78 11.20 -15.86
N GLN A 22 24.46 12.34 -15.30
CA GLN A 22 23.84 12.39 -13.98
C GLN A 22 22.52 11.63 -14.14
N VAL A 23 22.54 10.36 -13.80
CA VAL A 23 21.34 9.64 -13.47
C VAL A 23 20.81 10.40 -12.26
N LEU A 24 19.83 11.27 -12.49
CA LEU A 24 18.97 11.75 -11.43
C LEU A 24 18.33 10.47 -10.88
N ALA A 25 18.94 9.93 -9.83
CA ALA A 25 18.41 8.81 -9.10
C ALA A 25 17.13 9.30 -8.43
N GLY A 26 16.03 9.21 -9.15
CA GLY A 26 14.72 9.27 -8.51
C GLY A 26 14.72 8.27 -7.37
N SER A 27 14.10 8.59 -6.25
CA SER A 27 13.98 7.66 -5.15
C SER A 27 13.42 6.33 -5.66
N SER A 28 14.11 5.21 -5.41
CA SER A 28 13.61 3.91 -5.85
C SER A 28 12.25 3.62 -5.19
N ALA A 29 11.41 2.80 -5.82
CA ALA A 29 10.12 2.41 -5.29
C ALA A 29 10.23 1.90 -3.83
N SER A 30 11.27 1.08 -3.56
CA SER A 30 11.50 0.58 -2.21
C SER A 30 11.92 1.68 -1.22
N MET A 31 12.68 2.69 -1.64
CA MET A 31 13.03 3.81 -0.76
C MET A 31 11.78 4.60 -0.39
N MET A 32 10.91 4.91 -1.35
CA MET A 32 9.66 5.61 -1.08
C MET A 32 8.72 4.78 -0.22
N ALA A 33 8.50 3.51 -0.55
CA ALA A 33 7.64 2.64 0.22
C ALA A 33 8.13 2.41 1.67
N ASN A 34 9.44 2.37 1.89
CA ASN A 34 10.00 2.21 3.24
C ASN A 34 9.84 3.45 4.13
N THR A 35 9.45 4.61 3.60
CA THR A 35 9.02 5.74 4.45
C THR A 35 7.76 5.40 5.26
N CYS A 36 6.96 4.44 4.80
CA CYS A 36 5.75 3.96 5.47
C CYS A 36 6.04 2.91 6.56
N ALA A 37 7.28 2.37 6.61
CA ALA A 37 7.64 1.24 7.45
C ALA A 37 7.51 1.52 8.97
N GLY A 38 7.64 2.77 9.40
CA GLY A 38 7.50 3.15 10.81
C GLY A 38 6.13 2.80 11.42
N CYS A 39 5.07 2.79 10.61
CA CYS A 39 3.72 2.48 11.03
C CYS A 39 3.19 1.19 10.38
N HIS A 40 3.50 0.97 9.10
CA HIS A 40 2.98 -0.15 8.32
C HIS A 40 3.95 -1.33 8.21
N GLY A 41 5.08 -1.28 8.92
CA GLY A 41 6.09 -2.34 8.92
C GLY A 41 6.90 -2.42 7.62
N THR A 42 8.01 -3.14 7.67
CA THR A 42 8.87 -3.35 6.50
C THR A 42 8.08 -4.06 5.41
N ASN A 43 8.17 -3.57 4.18
CA ASN A 43 7.43 -4.09 3.02
C ASN A 43 5.90 -4.09 3.21
N GLY A 44 5.37 -3.26 4.11
CA GLY A 44 3.94 -3.19 4.38
C GLY A 44 3.40 -4.29 5.30
N GLN A 45 4.26 -5.00 6.02
CA GLN A 45 3.88 -6.02 7.00
C GLN A 45 3.78 -5.40 8.39
N SER A 46 2.62 -4.84 8.71
CA SER A 46 2.39 -4.10 9.95
C SER A 46 2.52 -4.97 11.20
N ALA A 47 3.13 -4.40 12.24
CA ALA A 47 3.12 -4.98 13.59
C ALA A 47 1.84 -4.64 14.38
N GLY A 48 0.88 -3.96 13.77
CA GLY A 48 -0.41 -3.59 14.38
C GLY A 48 -0.31 -2.52 15.46
N PRO A 49 -1.37 -2.41 16.32
CA PRO A 49 -2.71 -2.99 16.08
C PRO A 49 -3.61 -2.10 15.21
N ALA A 50 -3.33 -0.79 15.08
CA ALA A 50 -4.21 0.17 14.40
C ALA A 50 -3.78 0.51 12.97
N SER A 51 -2.53 0.23 12.60
CA SER A 51 -2.03 0.43 11.24
C SER A 51 -2.24 -0.83 10.41
N PRO A 52 -2.87 -0.74 9.22
CA PRO A 52 -3.12 -1.91 8.39
C PRO A 52 -1.86 -2.45 7.72
N ASN A 53 -1.92 -3.73 7.33
CA ASN A 53 -0.99 -4.29 6.36
C ASN A 53 -1.23 -3.67 4.98
N LEU A 54 -0.14 -3.31 4.29
CA LEU A 54 -0.16 -2.82 2.92
C LEU A 54 0.36 -3.86 1.92
N ALA A 55 1.04 -4.90 2.41
CA ALA A 55 1.61 -5.94 1.58
C ALA A 55 0.53 -6.69 0.79
N GLY A 56 0.67 -6.73 -0.53
CA GLY A 56 -0.23 -7.43 -1.43
C GLY A 56 -1.53 -6.70 -1.76
N VAL A 57 -1.75 -5.46 -1.30
CA VAL A 57 -2.94 -4.68 -1.71
C VAL A 57 -2.88 -4.39 -3.22
N SER A 58 -4.03 -4.30 -3.90
CA SER A 58 -4.04 -3.91 -5.31
C SER A 58 -3.56 -2.46 -5.49
N GLU A 59 -2.96 -2.18 -6.64
CA GLU A 59 -2.51 -0.83 -6.98
C GLU A 59 -3.68 0.16 -6.97
N SER A 60 -4.83 -0.23 -7.52
CA SER A 60 -6.03 0.59 -7.56
C SER A 60 -6.50 0.96 -6.15
N TYR A 61 -6.68 -0.05 -5.27
CA TYR A 61 -7.12 0.19 -3.89
C TYR A 61 -6.16 1.09 -3.11
N PHE A 62 -4.84 0.92 -3.31
CA PHE A 62 -3.84 1.77 -2.68
C PHE A 62 -3.94 3.22 -3.17
N ASN A 63 -3.98 3.42 -4.49
CA ASN A 63 -4.09 4.74 -5.13
C ASN A 63 -5.35 5.47 -4.66
N ASP A 64 -6.51 4.82 -4.72
CA ASP A 64 -7.79 5.40 -4.32
C ASP A 64 -7.80 5.75 -2.82
N SER A 65 -7.22 4.89 -1.99
CA SER A 65 -7.10 5.16 -0.56
C SER A 65 -6.22 6.38 -0.27
N MET A 66 -5.06 6.48 -0.91
CA MET A 66 -4.14 7.62 -0.73
C MET A 66 -4.75 8.91 -1.26
N LYS A 67 -5.45 8.87 -2.40
CA LYS A 67 -6.20 10.00 -2.94
C LYS A 67 -7.29 10.46 -1.97
N ALA A 68 -8.09 9.54 -1.47
CA ALA A 68 -9.14 9.85 -0.50
C ALA A 68 -8.59 10.49 0.78
N PHE A 69 -7.41 10.07 1.26
CA PHE A 69 -6.74 10.74 2.37
C PHE A 69 -6.25 12.14 2.01
N LYS A 70 -5.68 12.34 0.81
CA LYS A 70 -5.24 13.68 0.33
C LYS A 70 -6.42 14.66 0.26
N GLU A 71 -7.56 14.19 -0.22
CA GLU A 71 -8.79 14.96 -0.41
C GLU A 71 -9.59 15.14 0.88
N GLY A 72 -9.27 14.37 1.94
CA GLY A 72 -10.00 14.40 3.22
C GLY A 72 -11.37 13.71 3.17
N THR A 73 -11.63 12.92 2.12
CA THR A 73 -12.88 12.14 1.97
C THR A 73 -12.84 10.80 2.72
N ARG A 74 -11.65 10.37 3.15
CA ARG A 74 -11.45 9.24 4.05
C ARG A 74 -10.89 9.74 5.38
N PRO A 75 -11.55 9.48 6.53
CA PRO A 75 -11.06 9.90 7.83
C PRO A 75 -9.77 9.16 8.19
N ALA A 76 -8.89 9.86 8.89
CA ALA A 76 -7.65 9.29 9.42
C ALA A 76 -7.13 10.14 10.57
N THR A 77 -6.40 9.51 11.48
CA THR A 77 -5.69 10.23 12.55
C THR A 77 -4.45 10.96 12.05
N ILE A 78 -3.80 10.45 10.98
CA ILE A 78 -2.54 10.98 10.46
C ILE A 78 -2.41 10.91 8.95
N MET A 79 -3.05 9.91 8.27
CA MET A 79 -2.83 9.67 6.86
C MET A 79 -3.30 10.82 5.97
N ASP A 80 -4.28 11.61 6.39
CA ASP A 80 -4.72 12.85 5.74
C ASP A 80 -3.60 13.90 5.59
N ARG A 81 -2.65 13.90 6.52
CA ARG A 81 -1.47 14.77 6.49
C ARG A 81 -0.31 14.13 5.71
N ILE A 82 -0.06 12.84 5.94
CA ILE A 82 1.03 12.12 5.27
C ILE A 82 0.80 12.05 3.77
N ALA A 83 -0.41 11.72 3.32
CA ALA A 83 -0.72 11.55 1.90
C ALA A 83 -0.50 12.85 1.10
N LYS A 84 -0.73 14.01 1.68
CA LYS A 84 -0.50 15.33 1.06
C LYS A 84 0.97 15.60 0.73
N GLY A 85 1.90 14.89 1.36
CA GLY A 85 3.34 15.02 1.11
C GLY A 85 3.83 14.33 -0.15
N TYR A 86 2.98 13.53 -0.83
CA TYR A 86 3.37 12.75 -2.02
C TYR A 86 2.66 13.25 -3.27
N SER A 87 3.39 13.25 -4.41
CA SER A 87 2.76 13.42 -5.73
C SER A 87 1.99 12.16 -6.13
N ASP A 88 1.15 12.27 -7.15
CA ASP A 88 0.37 11.13 -7.62
C ASP A 88 1.29 10.06 -8.23
N GLU A 89 2.35 10.44 -8.94
CA GLU A 89 3.35 9.51 -9.47
C GLU A 89 4.14 8.78 -8.36
N GLN A 90 4.39 9.46 -7.25
CA GLN A 90 5.02 8.83 -6.09
C GLN A 90 4.07 7.81 -5.44
N ILE A 91 2.78 8.12 -5.37
CA ILE A 91 1.75 7.22 -4.85
C ILE A 91 1.64 5.99 -5.75
N GLU A 92 1.58 6.15 -7.07
CA GLU A 92 1.58 5.06 -8.04
C GLU A 92 2.82 4.16 -7.91
N THR A 93 4.00 4.77 -7.73
CA THR A 93 5.23 4.02 -7.52
C THR A 93 5.19 3.18 -6.24
N MET A 94 4.63 3.72 -5.16
CA MET A 94 4.45 2.98 -3.91
C MET A 94 3.36 1.90 -4.05
N ALA A 95 2.29 2.16 -4.79
CA ALA A 95 1.23 1.20 -5.08
C ALA A 95 1.80 -0.06 -5.76
N THR A 96 2.58 0.13 -6.83
CA THR A 96 3.25 -0.98 -7.54
C THR A 96 4.18 -1.77 -6.60
N PHE A 97 4.92 -1.07 -5.71
CA PHE A 97 5.79 -1.74 -4.75
C PHE A 97 4.99 -2.64 -3.78
N PHE A 98 3.92 -2.12 -3.16
CA PHE A 98 3.13 -2.87 -2.19
C PHE A 98 2.31 -3.98 -2.83
N ALA A 99 1.78 -3.77 -4.04
CA ALA A 99 1.09 -4.82 -4.79
C ALA A 99 2.00 -6.01 -5.13
N GLY A 100 3.28 -5.76 -5.36
CA GLY A 100 4.29 -6.80 -5.58
C GLY A 100 4.75 -7.54 -4.32
N GLN A 101 4.32 -7.13 -3.12
CA GLN A 101 4.68 -7.84 -1.90
C GLN A 101 3.74 -9.03 -1.64
N PRO A 102 4.24 -10.12 -1.04
CA PRO A 102 3.36 -11.23 -0.64
C PRO A 102 2.37 -10.75 0.42
N VAL A 103 1.11 -11.17 0.26
CA VAL A 103 0.06 -10.89 1.26
C VAL A 103 0.51 -11.35 2.64
N HIS A 104 0.55 -10.42 3.59
CA HIS A 104 0.92 -10.72 4.95
C HIS A 104 -0.30 -11.16 5.75
N LYS A 105 -0.24 -12.36 6.32
CA LYS A 105 -1.27 -12.89 7.22
C LYS A 105 -0.75 -12.78 8.65
N ALA A 106 -1.04 -11.67 9.31
CA ALA A 106 -0.70 -11.51 10.73
C ALA A 106 -1.38 -12.60 11.55
N MET A 107 -0.64 -13.18 12.49
CA MET A 107 -1.21 -14.09 13.48
C MET A 107 -1.87 -13.26 14.57
N VAL A 108 -3.15 -12.96 14.38
CA VAL A 108 -3.92 -12.11 15.28
C VAL A 108 -4.60 -12.99 16.33
N PRO A 109 -4.42 -12.74 17.64
CA PRO A 109 -5.20 -13.38 18.67
C PRO A 109 -6.71 -13.15 18.41
N HIS A 110 -7.49 -14.20 18.46
CA HIS A 110 -8.93 -14.13 18.19
C HIS A 110 -9.70 -15.10 19.08
N ASP A 111 -10.99 -14.81 19.26
CA ASP A 111 -11.94 -15.73 19.89
C ASP A 111 -12.40 -16.76 18.85
N ALA A 112 -12.08 -18.02 19.07
CA ALA A 112 -12.42 -19.10 18.14
C ALA A 112 -13.93 -19.33 17.99
N ALA A 113 -14.73 -19.05 19.02
CA ALA A 113 -16.18 -19.18 18.95
C ALA A 113 -16.79 -18.05 18.11
N LYS A 114 -16.33 -16.80 18.30
CA LYS A 114 -16.72 -15.66 17.46
C LYS A 114 -16.27 -15.88 16.01
N ALA A 115 -15.05 -16.32 15.77
CA ALA A 115 -14.55 -16.60 14.43
C ALA A 115 -15.38 -17.66 13.70
N LYS A 116 -15.81 -18.71 14.41
CA LYS A 116 -16.69 -19.73 13.85
C LYS A 116 -18.09 -19.17 13.51
N ALA A 117 -18.68 -18.37 14.39
CA ALA A 117 -19.98 -17.74 14.13
C ALA A 117 -19.89 -16.73 12.97
N GLY A 118 -18.81 -15.94 12.93
CA GLY A 118 -18.55 -14.96 11.89
C GLY A 118 -18.31 -15.57 10.51
N ALA A 119 -17.81 -16.80 10.43
CA ALA A 119 -17.58 -17.49 9.16
C ALA A 119 -18.85 -17.62 8.33
N GLU A 120 -19.98 -17.95 8.95
CA GLU A 120 -21.27 -18.05 8.24
C GLU A 120 -21.77 -16.69 7.74
N THR A 121 -21.60 -15.64 8.54
CA THR A 121 -21.94 -14.27 8.16
C THR A 121 -21.05 -13.79 7.02
N TYR A 122 -19.75 -14.07 7.10
CA TYR A 122 -18.79 -13.76 6.05
C TYR A 122 -19.17 -14.41 4.73
N ASP A 123 -19.44 -15.72 4.71
CA ASP A 123 -19.77 -16.46 3.49
C ASP A 123 -21.04 -15.92 2.82
N LYS A 124 -22.04 -15.53 3.61
CA LYS A 124 -23.32 -15.00 3.09
C LYS A 124 -23.22 -13.57 2.58
N SER A 125 -22.43 -12.72 3.25
CA SER A 125 -22.53 -11.26 3.07
C SER A 125 -21.27 -10.61 2.52
N CYS A 126 -20.08 -11.21 2.70
CA CYS A 126 -18.78 -10.59 2.41
C CYS A 126 -18.02 -11.30 1.28
N ALA A 127 -18.06 -12.65 1.25
CA ALA A 127 -17.22 -13.49 0.40
C ALA A 127 -17.37 -13.20 -1.09
N LYS A 128 -18.53 -12.68 -1.53
CA LYS A 128 -18.75 -12.37 -2.95
C LYS A 128 -17.82 -11.27 -3.50
N CYS A 129 -17.34 -10.37 -2.64
CA CYS A 129 -16.48 -9.24 -3.02
C CYS A 129 -15.11 -9.35 -2.35
N HIS A 130 -15.01 -10.05 -1.24
CA HIS A 130 -13.77 -10.32 -0.52
C HIS A 130 -13.44 -11.81 -0.68
N ASP A 131 -13.03 -12.21 -1.86
CA ASP A 131 -12.80 -13.61 -2.23
C ASP A 131 -11.69 -14.31 -1.43
N GLU A 132 -11.64 -15.63 -1.52
CA GLU A 132 -10.63 -16.49 -0.88
C GLU A 132 -10.47 -16.24 0.62
N GLY A 133 -11.60 -16.13 1.34
CA GLY A 133 -11.58 -15.83 2.76
C GLY A 133 -11.06 -14.42 3.07
N GLY A 134 -11.23 -13.49 2.13
CA GLY A 134 -10.76 -12.11 2.25
C GLY A 134 -9.29 -11.92 1.99
N SER A 135 -8.60 -12.90 1.42
CA SER A 135 -7.16 -12.80 1.13
C SER A 135 -6.84 -12.35 -0.28
N LEU A 136 -7.82 -12.37 -1.18
CA LEU A 136 -7.63 -11.89 -2.55
C LEU A 136 -7.67 -10.36 -2.60
N PRO A 137 -6.65 -9.69 -3.16
CA PRO A 137 -6.69 -8.25 -3.37
C PRO A 137 -7.67 -7.91 -4.50
N GLY A 138 -8.66 -7.09 -4.23
CA GLY A 138 -9.58 -6.54 -5.22
C GLY A 138 -9.30 -5.05 -5.45
N ASP A 139 -9.70 -4.53 -6.61
CA ASP A 139 -9.50 -3.12 -6.96
C ASP A 139 -10.37 -2.18 -6.12
N ASP A 140 -11.60 -2.61 -5.83
CA ASP A 140 -12.57 -1.89 -4.99
C ASP A 140 -12.82 -2.57 -3.63
N ALA A 141 -12.13 -3.68 -3.35
CA ALA A 141 -12.28 -4.47 -2.13
C ALA A 141 -10.92 -4.76 -1.50
N GLY A 142 -10.65 -4.16 -0.35
CA GLY A 142 -9.40 -4.38 0.37
C GLY A 142 -9.27 -5.80 0.92
N ILE A 143 -8.03 -6.23 1.14
CA ILE A 143 -7.71 -7.49 1.82
C ILE A 143 -8.21 -7.40 3.27
N LEU A 144 -8.94 -8.40 3.72
CA LEU A 144 -9.43 -8.54 5.10
C LEU A 144 -8.62 -9.57 5.90
N ALA A 145 -8.25 -10.68 5.25
CA ALA A 145 -7.52 -11.76 5.91
C ALA A 145 -6.13 -11.29 6.40
N GLY A 146 -5.86 -11.55 7.66
CA GLY A 146 -4.60 -11.17 8.30
C GLY A 146 -4.47 -9.68 8.61
N GLN A 147 -5.52 -8.89 8.45
CA GLN A 147 -5.56 -7.53 8.97
C GLN A 147 -5.78 -7.54 10.48
N TRP A 148 -5.32 -6.48 11.15
CA TRP A 148 -5.47 -6.30 12.57
C TRP A 148 -6.92 -6.00 12.94
N LEU A 149 -7.47 -6.74 13.91
CA LEU A 149 -8.85 -6.60 14.35
C LEU A 149 -9.22 -5.14 14.72
N PRO A 150 -8.44 -4.40 15.52
CA PRO A 150 -8.76 -3.01 15.83
C PRO A 150 -8.85 -2.11 14.59
N TRP A 151 -8.02 -2.35 13.57
CA TRP A 151 -8.12 -1.59 12.33
C TRP A 151 -9.39 -1.92 11.54
N LEU A 152 -9.81 -3.20 11.51
CA LEU A 152 -11.07 -3.62 10.89
C LEU A 152 -12.26 -2.99 11.61
N GLU A 153 -12.26 -2.99 12.95
CA GLU A 153 -13.29 -2.38 13.78
C GLU A 153 -13.39 -0.87 13.52
N TYR A 154 -12.28 -0.14 13.53
CA TYR A 154 -12.26 1.30 13.20
C TYR A 154 -12.77 1.58 11.79
N SER A 155 -12.36 0.77 10.80
CA SER A 155 -12.80 0.93 9.43
C SER A 155 -14.30 0.71 9.29
N MET A 156 -14.84 -0.29 9.97
CA MET A 156 -16.28 -0.58 9.95
C MET A 156 -17.08 0.51 10.69
N ALA A 157 -16.56 1.02 11.81
CA ALA A 157 -17.17 2.12 12.54
C ALA A 157 -17.26 3.40 11.68
N ASP A 158 -16.19 3.73 10.94
CA ASP A 158 -16.19 4.87 10.02
C ASP A 158 -17.21 4.70 8.88
N PHE A 159 -17.32 3.52 8.32
CA PHE A 159 -18.33 3.21 7.30
C PHE A 159 -19.76 3.37 7.86
N LYS A 160 -20.05 2.83 9.04
CA LYS A 160 -21.38 2.89 9.67
C LYS A 160 -21.76 4.31 10.10
N ALA A 161 -20.79 5.10 10.53
CA ALA A 161 -21.00 6.51 10.91
C ALA A 161 -21.14 7.44 9.69
N GLY A 162 -20.90 6.94 8.46
CA GLY A 162 -20.89 7.78 7.26
C GLY A 162 -19.68 8.69 7.15
N ASN A 163 -18.67 8.50 7.99
CA ASN A 163 -17.40 9.23 7.93
C ASN A 163 -16.57 8.82 6.71
N ARG A 164 -16.75 7.59 6.25
CA ARG A 164 -16.16 7.03 5.05
C ARG A 164 -17.25 6.53 4.13
N GLU A 165 -17.18 6.89 2.84
CA GLU A 165 -18.14 6.41 1.86
C GLU A 165 -18.01 4.88 1.72
N MET A 166 -19.14 4.20 1.92
CA MET A 166 -19.24 2.76 1.75
C MET A 166 -19.68 2.44 0.32
N PRO A 167 -18.98 1.58 -0.43
CA PRO A 167 -19.44 1.15 -1.74
C PRO A 167 -20.88 0.63 -1.68
N LYS A 168 -21.74 1.05 -2.62
CA LYS A 168 -23.18 0.75 -2.61
C LYS A 168 -23.52 -0.74 -2.45
N LYS A 169 -22.71 -1.63 -3.03
CA LYS A 169 -22.89 -3.08 -2.89
C LYS A 169 -22.58 -3.56 -1.47
N MET A 170 -21.54 -3.00 -0.85
CA MET A 170 -21.15 -3.29 0.54
C MET A 170 -22.23 -2.77 1.50
N ALA A 171 -22.69 -1.52 1.34
CA ALA A 171 -23.73 -0.92 2.16
C ALA A 171 -24.97 -1.79 2.23
N LYS A 172 -25.45 -2.28 1.08
CA LYS A 172 -26.62 -3.20 1.00
C LYS A 172 -26.44 -4.51 1.78
N GLN A 173 -25.23 -4.97 2.01
CA GLN A 173 -24.99 -6.16 2.82
C GLN A 173 -24.88 -5.79 4.30
N VAL A 174 -24.13 -4.73 4.62
CA VAL A 174 -23.93 -4.27 6.00
C VAL A 174 -25.25 -3.84 6.66
N GLU A 175 -26.16 -3.19 5.92
CA GLU A 175 -27.51 -2.81 6.40
C GLU A 175 -28.37 -3.99 6.88
N LYS A 176 -28.06 -5.22 6.45
CA LYS A 176 -28.81 -6.42 6.83
C LYS A 176 -28.25 -7.10 8.08
N LEU A 177 -27.08 -6.67 8.53
CA LEU A 177 -26.36 -7.30 9.63
C LEU A 177 -26.61 -6.52 10.93
N SER A 178 -26.80 -7.25 12.00
CA SER A 178 -26.77 -6.72 13.35
C SER A 178 -25.34 -6.36 13.76
N ASP A 179 -25.20 -5.54 14.80
CA ASP A 179 -23.89 -5.19 15.35
C ASP A 179 -23.11 -6.44 15.80
N ALA A 180 -23.80 -7.41 16.40
CA ALA A 180 -23.18 -8.67 16.82
C ALA A 180 -22.71 -9.56 15.67
N GLU A 181 -23.29 -9.44 14.47
CA GLU A 181 -22.82 -10.14 13.28
C GLU A 181 -21.65 -9.45 12.58
N ILE A 182 -21.45 -8.18 12.88
CA ILE A 182 -20.32 -7.38 12.35
C ILE A 182 -19.07 -7.54 13.22
N GLU A 183 -19.23 -7.70 14.55
CA GLU A 183 -18.15 -7.99 15.49
C GLU A 183 -17.52 -9.38 15.31
#